data_62496b25ad37e3f5b2b6ec14f86b5de2
#
_entry.id   62496b25ad37e3f5b2b6ec14f86b5de2
#
_cell.length_a   1.000
_cell.length_b   1.000
_cell.length_c   1.000
_cell.angle_alpha   90.00
_cell.angle_beta   90.00
_cell.angle_gamma   90.00
#
_symmetry.space_group_name_H-M   'P 1'
#
loop_
_entity.id
_entity.type
_entity.pdbx_description
1 polymer ?
#
loop_
_entity_poly.entity_id
_entity_poly.type
_entity_poly.pdbx_seq_one_letter_code
_entity_poly.pdbx_strand_id
1 'polypeptide(L)'
;MSVISELRMQHSTPRVMSWNPGTTTRLAITVLVSFTLLVGANLATPLYPQLQAELHLGAIGTTIAFASYVCSLMFFLLVIGHWSDHVGRRAALVLAVGVSLIGTLVFGAAENLWQLCLGRGLQGAGVALATGASAAALRELLPRKPEWASRFTLLASSGGVAFGPLIGGTLAGLPGGRSTVFLVQAVLLLVVLVPLGTLQARPAIAMASRGERSRALAPRRVGIPSTARTEFWLASLVGFLSFAIFGFVLSLAPGYLAGAFDLHSLWAVGLIAGLPLGIAALSQVVVRGGRILLPLGLLLMAAGTLALFAGATQGRLWLGVVAMVVLGLGQGIAFRTAFGWCVDAVTPAAHAQTVSSIYLVTYLGSALPVIVLGWAVGRFGQLPSIMVFCVAGAAAALLLGTWSGLYLRKMNGNSPVV
;
A
#
# COMPACT_ATOMS: atom_id res chain seq x y z
N MET A 1 26.80 -17.70 -1.21
CA MET A 1 27.01 -16.21 -1.21
C MET A 1 26.54 -15.67 0.13
N SER A 2 27.27 -14.73 0.74
CA SER A 2 26.78 -13.99 1.90
C SER A 2 25.84 -12.87 1.43
N VAL A 3 24.87 -12.47 2.26
CA VAL A 3 23.99 -11.33 1.93
C VAL A 3 24.83 -10.06 1.68
N ILE A 4 25.91 -9.88 2.46
CA ILE A 4 26.84 -8.73 2.32
C ILE A 4 27.54 -8.73 0.96
N SER A 5 27.98 -9.90 0.44
CA SER A 5 28.62 -9.97 -0.86
C SER A 5 27.63 -9.72 -2.01
N GLU A 6 26.37 -10.16 -1.87
CA GLU A 6 25.31 -9.81 -2.82
C GLU A 6 25.05 -8.32 -2.84
N LEU A 7 24.90 -7.68 -1.68
CA LEU A 7 24.70 -6.22 -1.58
C LEU A 7 25.88 -5.42 -2.16
N ARG A 8 27.10 -5.95 -2.05
CA ARG A 8 28.31 -5.36 -2.67
C ARG A 8 28.43 -5.71 -4.15
N MET A 9 27.53 -6.52 -4.72
CA MET A 9 27.58 -7.01 -6.10
C MET A 9 28.92 -7.68 -6.44
N GLN A 10 29.51 -8.40 -5.47
CA GLN A 10 30.78 -9.12 -5.62
C GLN A 10 30.52 -10.57 -5.89
N HIS A 11 31.29 -11.19 -6.82
CA HIS A 11 31.34 -12.63 -6.97
C HIS A 11 31.92 -13.23 -5.69
N SER A 12 31.16 -14.06 -5.02
CA SER A 12 31.64 -14.81 -3.84
C SER A 12 31.44 -16.31 -4.06
N THR A 13 32.37 -17.08 -3.54
CA THR A 13 32.27 -18.53 -3.48
C THR A 13 30.98 -18.97 -2.75
N PRO A 14 30.31 -20.02 -3.23
CA PRO A 14 29.13 -20.56 -2.52
C PRO A 14 29.50 -20.93 -1.08
N ARG A 15 28.71 -20.47 -0.10
CA ARG A 15 28.85 -20.99 1.27
C ARG A 15 28.41 -22.44 1.31
N VAL A 16 29.17 -23.27 2.02
CA VAL A 16 28.90 -24.69 2.23
C VAL A 16 27.55 -24.96 2.91
N MET A 17 27.02 -23.98 3.66
CA MET A 17 25.73 -24.07 4.37
C MET A 17 24.62 -23.23 3.71
N SER A 18 24.38 -23.37 2.42
CA SER A 18 23.23 -22.72 1.77
C SER A 18 22.10 -23.72 1.58
N TRP A 19 20.92 -23.39 2.08
CA TRP A 19 19.70 -24.17 1.90
C TRP A 19 19.12 -23.92 0.49
N ASN A 20 18.90 -24.99 -0.26
CA ASN A 20 18.35 -24.91 -1.63
C ASN A 20 17.01 -25.67 -1.74
N PRO A 21 15.92 -25.10 -1.21
CA PRO A 21 14.61 -25.73 -1.28
C PRO A 21 14.01 -25.64 -2.68
N GLY A 22 12.99 -26.46 -2.92
CA GLY A 22 12.20 -26.46 -4.15
C GLY A 22 11.45 -25.13 -4.38
N THR A 23 10.92 -24.98 -5.59
CA THR A 23 10.20 -23.76 -6.05
C THR A 23 9.04 -23.41 -5.15
N THR A 24 8.25 -24.39 -4.68
CA THR A 24 7.08 -24.16 -3.82
C THR A 24 7.47 -23.51 -2.50
N THR A 25 8.54 -23.96 -1.85
CA THR A 25 9.02 -23.39 -0.59
C THR A 25 9.54 -21.97 -0.80
N ARG A 26 10.29 -21.72 -1.89
CA ARG A 26 10.76 -20.36 -2.25
C ARG A 26 9.60 -19.42 -2.48
N LEU A 27 8.55 -19.88 -3.15
CA LEU A 27 7.33 -19.13 -3.41
C LEU A 27 6.62 -18.80 -2.08
N ALA A 28 6.44 -19.80 -1.21
CA ALA A 28 5.81 -19.61 0.10
C ALA A 28 6.57 -18.59 0.97
N ILE A 29 7.92 -18.66 1.03
CA ILE A 29 8.74 -17.70 1.75
C ILE A 29 8.55 -16.28 1.17
N THR A 30 8.57 -16.12 -0.16
CA THR A 30 8.43 -14.81 -0.78
C THR A 30 7.06 -14.19 -0.51
N VAL A 31 5.99 -14.98 -0.61
CA VAL A 31 4.61 -14.55 -0.29
C VAL A 31 4.51 -14.17 1.19
N LEU A 32 5.02 -15.01 2.08
CA LEU A 32 4.98 -14.80 3.54
C LEU A 32 5.74 -13.54 3.94
N VAL A 33 6.94 -13.32 3.39
CA VAL A 33 7.74 -12.11 3.65
C VAL A 33 6.94 -10.86 3.24
N SER A 34 6.38 -10.84 2.03
CA SER A 34 5.61 -9.70 1.55
C SER A 34 4.35 -9.45 2.37
N PHE A 35 3.62 -10.51 2.69
CA PHE A 35 2.43 -10.44 3.52
C PHE A 35 2.75 -9.90 4.93
N THR A 36 3.77 -10.45 5.60
CA THR A 36 4.18 -10.04 6.95
C THR A 36 4.62 -8.58 7.00
N LEU A 37 5.36 -8.11 5.99
CA LEU A 37 5.78 -6.71 5.89
C LEU A 37 4.59 -5.76 5.74
N LEU A 38 3.61 -6.11 4.91
CA LEU A 38 2.42 -5.28 4.66
C LEU A 38 1.39 -5.35 5.80
N VAL A 39 1.27 -6.50 6.48
CA VAL A 39 0.56 -6.58 7.76
C VAL A 39 1.21 -5.63 8.76
N GLY A 40 2.52 -5.71 8.95
CA GLY A 40 3.27 -4.86 9.90
C GLY A 40 3.11 -3.37 9.63
N ALA A 41 3.07 -2.98 8.36
CA ALA A 41 2.84 -1.59 7.97
C ALA A 41 1.46 -1.04 8.37
N ASN A 42 0.46 -1.90 8.59
CA ASN A 42 -0.92 -1.50 8.88
C ASN A 42 -1.42 -1.93 10.28
N LEU A 43 -0.59 -2.61 11.06
CA LEU A 43 -0.91 -2.99 12.45
C LEU A 43 -1.24 -1.80 13.35
N ALA A 44 -0.62 -0.65 13.11
CA ALA A 44 -0.80 0.56 13.91
C ALA A 44 -2.18 1.21 13.77
N THR A 45 -2.93 0.90 12.70
CA THR A 45 -4.19 1.56 12.36
C THR A 45 -5.20 1.62 13.51
N PRO A 46 -5.59 0.52 14.16
CA PRO A 46 -6.53 0.54 15.28
C PRO A 46 -5.94 1.15 16.56
N LEU A 47 -4.61 1.30 16.63
CA LEU A 47 -3.89 1.83 17.79
C LEU A 47 -3.72 3.35 17.74
N TYR A 48 -3.97 4.02 16.62
CA TYR A 48 -3.77 5.47 16.52
C TYR A 48 -4.55 6.27 17.58
N PRO A 49 -5.83 5.97 17.89
CA PRO A 49 -6.53 6.68 18.96
C PRO A 49 -5.86 6.53 20.33
N GLN A 50 -5.38 5.33 20.63
CA GLN A 50 -4.65 5.03 21.86
C GLN A 50 -3.30 5.78 21.91
N LEU A 51 -2.55 5.76 20.80
CA LEU A 51 -1.29 6.51 20.67
C LEU A 51 -1.49 8.03 20.80
N GLN A 52 -2.61 8.56 20.31
CA GLN A 52 -2.97 9.96 20.52
C GLN A 52 -3.13 10.29 22.00
N ALA A 53 -3.83 9.44 22.75
CA ALA A 53 -4.04 9.63 24.18
C ALA A 53 -2.74 9.45 24.98
N GLU A 54 -1.98 8.39 24.74
CA GLU A 54 -0.73 8.07 25.44
C GLU A 54 0.37 9.13 25.24
N LEU A 55 0.52 9.62 24.01
CA LEU A 55 1.61 10.54 23.65
C LEU A 55 1.14 12.00 23.52
N HIS A 56 -0.09 12.28 23.94
CA HIS A 56 -0.72 13.62 23.87
C HIS A 56 -0.64 14.24 22.47
N LEU A 57 -0.82 13.42 21.41
CA LEU A 57 -0.75 13.87 20.04
C LEU A 57 -2.09 14.42 19.56
N GLY A 58 -2.08 15.55 18.88
CA GLY A 58 -3.24 16.02 18.13
C GLY A 58 -3.48 15.18 16.86
N ALA A 59 -4.61 15.40 16.19
CA ALA A 59 -4.96 14.74 14.93
C ALA A 59 -3.85 14.92 13.86
N ILE A 60 -3.21 16.07 13.80
CA ILE A 60 -2.08 16.34 12.90
C ILE A 60 -0.88 15.45 13.22
N GLY A 61 -0.58 15.15 14.48
CA GLY A 61 0.50 14.26 14.86
C GLY A 61 0.30 12.84 14.32
N THR A 62 -0.92 12.32 14.42
CA THR A 62 -1.28 11.01 13.88
C THR A 62 -1.15 10.97 12.36
N THR A 63 -1.64 12.00 11.66
CA THR A 63 -1.56 12.06 10.21
C THR A 63 -0.13 12.23 9.71
N ILE A 64 0.74 12.96 10.42
CA ILE A 64 2.17 13.05 10.13
C ILE A 64 2.85 11.69 10.32
N ALA A 65 2.58 10.97 11.41
CA ALA A 65 3.12 9.65 11.63
C ALA A 65 2.70 8.66 10.53
N PHE A 66 1.42 8.68 10.11
CA PHE A 66 0.95 7.89 8.98
C PHE A 66 1.62 8.31 7.66
N ALA A 67 1.68 9.60 7.36
CA ALA A 67 2.26 10.14 6.13
C ALA A 67 3.77 9.85 6.03
N SER A 68 4.50 9.79 7.16
CA SER A 68 5.92 9.45 7.18
C SER A 68 6.19 8.08 6.55
N TYR A 69 5.32 7.08 6.78
CA TYR A 69 5.40 5.80 6.11
C TYR A 69 5.21 5.94 4.60
N VAL A 70 4.15 6.65 4.20
CA VAL A 70 3.80 6.80 2.77
C VAL A 70 4.86 7.57 2.01
N CYS A 71 5.35 8.69 2.57
CA CYS A 71 6.41 9.50 1.97
C CYS A 71 7.71 8.70 1.84
N SER A 72 8.10 7.96 2.86
CA SER A 72 9.25 7.07 2.84
C SER A 72 9.10 5.98 1.80
N LEU A 73 7.95 5.28 1.78
CA LEU A 73 7.64 4.25 0.79
C LEU A 73 7.76 4.81 -0.64
N MET A 74 7.16 5.95 -0.91
CA MET A 74 7.19 6.62 -2.21
C MET A 74 8.62 6.99 -2.61
N PHE A 75 9.37 7.62 -1.72
CA PHE A 75 10.76 8.03 -1.97
C PHE A 75 11.64 6.80 -2.27
N PHE A 76 11.61 5.80 -1.41
CA PHE A 76 12.44 4.62 -1.58
C PHE A 76 12.01 3.73 -2.74
N LEU A 77 10.72 3.69 -3.09
CA LEU A 77 10.25 2.98 -4.27
C LEU A 77 10.85 3.56 -5.57
N LEU A 78 10.98 4.89 -5.64
CA LEU A 78 11.60 5.57 -6.79
C LEU A 78 13.11 5.38 -6.83
N VAL A 79 13.77 5.46 -5.67
CA VAL A 79 15.23 5.44 -5.59
C VAL A 79 15.79 4.02 -5.65
N ILE A 80 15.22 3.08 -4.89
CA ILE A 80 15.80 1.74 -4.67
C ILE A 80 14.88 0.58 -5.04
N GLY A 81 13.63 0.83 -5.45
CA GLY A 81 12.66 -0.23 -5.76
C GLY A 81 13.10 -1.22 -6.84
N HIS A 82 14.04 -0.84 -7.71
CA HIS A 82 14.61 -1.67 -8.77
C HIS A 82 15.97 -2.30 -8.41
N TRP A 83 16.56 -1.96 -7.26
CA TRP A 83 17.88 -2.46 -6.88
C TRP A 83 17.96 -3.98 -6.79
N SER A 84 16.83 -4.63 -6.48
CA SER A 84 16.78 -6.10 -6.41
C SER A 84 17.16 -6.80 -7.73
N ASP A 85 17.06 -6.10 -8.87
CA ASP A 85 17.51 -6.62 -10.18
C ASP A 85 19.04 -6.78 -10.21
N HIS A 86 19.75 -5.99 -9.43
CA HIS A 86 21.20 -5.89 -9.43
C HIS A 86 21.86 -6.54 -8.21
N VAL A 87 21.32 -6.30 -7.01
CA VAL A 87 21.85 -6.90 -5.76
C VAL A 87 21.33 -8.31 -5.53
N GLY A 88 20.29 -8.73 -6.25
CA GLY A 88 19.63 -10.02 -6.10
C GLY A 88 18.38 -9.96 -5.20
N ARG A 89 17.39 -10.82 -5.52
CA ARG A 89 16.07 -10.84 -4.85
C ARG A 89 16.19 -11.13 -3.36
N ARG A 90 17.02 -12.13 -2.99
CA ARG A 90 17.24 -12.52 -1.60
C ARG A 90 17.82 -11.39 -0.76
N ALA A 91 18.92 -10.77 -1.23
CA ALA A 91 19.58 -9.71 -0.49
C ALA A 91 18.66 -8.48 -0.28
N ALA A 92 17.90 -8.11 -1.31
CA ALA A 92 16.92 -7.03 -1.21
C ALA A 92 15.82 -7.35 -0.18
N LEU A 93 15.29 -8.58 -0.17
CA LEU A 93 14.27 -9.00 0.79
C LEU A 93 14.82 -9.10 2.22
N VAL A 94 16.06 -9.60 2.41
CA VAL A 94 16.72 -9.62 3.73
C VAL A 94 16.87 -8.20 4.28
N LEU A 95 17.34 -7.27 3.45
CA LEU A 95 17.46 -5.86 3.82
C LEU A 95 16.09 -5.25 4.15
N ALA A 96 15.06 -5.54 3.35
CA ALA A 96 13.70 -5.07 3.58
C ALA A 96 13.15 -5.53 4.93
N VAL A 97 13.29 -6.81 5.26
CA VAL A 97 12.86 -7.37 6.54
C VAL A 97 13.67 -6.79 7.70
N GLY A 98 15.00 -6.65 7.56
CA GLY A 98 15.87 -6.06 8.58
C GLY A 98 15.52 -4.61 8.89
N VAL A 99 15.33 -3.77 7.86
CA VAL A 99 14.94 -2.36 8.02
C VAL A 99 13.55 -2.25 8.65
N SER A 100 12.59 -3.07 8.19
CA SER A 100 11.25 -3.11 8.78
C SER A 100 11.24 -3.61 10.23
N LEU A 101 12.10 -4.56 10.59
CA LEU A 101 12.27 -5.03 11.96
C LEU A 101 12.71 -3.89 12.87
N ILE A 102 13.76 -3.16 12.48
CA ILE A 102 14.23 -1.97 13.22
C ILE A 102 13.10 -0.94 13.33
N GLY A 103 12.41 -0.64 12.23
CA GLY A 103 11.28 0.28 12.22
C GLY A 103 10.13 -0.16 13.14
N THR A 104 9.85 -1.47 13.20
CA THR A 104 8.83 -2.04 14.08
C THR A 104 9.20 -1.90 15.56
N LEU A 105 10.46 -2.15 15.91
CA LEU A 105 10.95 -1.98 17.28
C LEU A 105 10.95 -0.51 17.71
N VAL A 106 11.44 0.39 16.84
CA VAL A 106 11.44 1.84 17.10
C VAL A 106 10.01 2.36 17.27
N PHE A 107 9.06 1.93 16.43
CA PHE A 107 7.66 2.35 16.56
C PHE A 107 6.99 1.78 17.81
N GLY A 108 7.24 0.50 18.15
CA GLY A 108 6.70 -0.15 19.34
C GLY A 108 7.17 0.49 20.65
N ALA A 109 8.42 0.98 20.68
CA ALA A 109 9.04 1.64 21.83
C ALA A 109 8.91 3.19 21.78
N ALA A 110 8.14 3.75 20.85
CA ALA A 110 8.08 5.19 20.66
C ALA A 110 7.41 5.92 21.85
N GLU A 111 8.05 6.98 22.33
CA GLU A 111 7.60 7.85 23.42
C GLU A 111 7.22 9.26 22.92
N ASN A 112 7.43 9.52 21.65
CA ASN A 112 7.14 10.83 21.03
C ASN A 112 6.87 10.71 19.54
N LEU A 113 6.35 11.79 18.94
CA LEU A 113 6.01 11.84 17.50
C LEU A 113 7.21 11.55 16.61
N TRP A 114 8.40 12.04 16.96
CA TRP A 114 9.58 11.85 16.13
C TRP A 114 9.97 10.37 16.00
N GLN A 115 9.94 9.64 17.09
CA GLN A 115 10.20 8.18 17.10
C GLN A 115 9.12 7.42 16.32
N LEU A 116 7.84 7.83 16.43
CA LEU A 116 6.77 7.26 15.60
C LEU A 116 7.06 7.48 14.11
N CYS A 117 7.41 8.71 13.72
CA CYS A 117 7.74 9.04 12.33
C CYS A 117 8.97 8.28 11.82
N LEU A 118 10.01 8.13 12.64
CA LEU A 118 11.20 7.37 12.30
C LEU A 118 10.87 5.88 12.10
N GLY A 119 10.14 5.27 13.02
CA GLY A 119 9.68 3.89 12.91
C GLY A 119 8.86 3.66 11.65
N ARG A 120 7.90 4.55 11.37
CA ARG A 120 7.07 4.55 10.16
C ARG A 120 7.90 4.73 8.88
N GLY A 121 8.85 5.64 8.89
CA GLY A 121 9.77 5.85 7.78
C GLY A 121 10.59 4.60 7.44
N LEU A 122 11.15 3.94 8.45
CA LEU A 122 11.88 2.67 8.28
C LEU A 122 10.97 1.55 7.75
N GLN A 123 9.75 1.41 8.27
CA GLN A 123 8.78 0.46 7.75
C GLN A 123 8.46 0.73 6.26
N GLY A 124 8.26 2.01 5.89
CA GLY A 124 8.03 2.42 4.49
C GLY A 124 9.19 2.07 3.56
N ALA A 125 10.43 2.33 4.00
CA ALA A 125 11.63 1.96 3.24
C ALA A 125 11.74 0.45 3.03
N GLY A 126 11.46 -0.35 4.07
CA GLY A 126 11.46 -1.81 3.98
C GLY A 126 10.40 -2.34 3.02
N VAL A 127 9.16 -1.83 3.09
CA VAL A 127 8.10 -2.21 2.16
C VAL A 127 8.43 -1.81 0.72
N ALA A 128 9.06 -0.64 0.49
CA ALA A 128 9.50 -0.23 -0.83
C ALA A 128 10.49 -1.21 -1.47
N LEU A 129 11.51 -1.63 -0.70
CA LEU A 129 12.47 -2.65 -1.12
C LEU A 129 11.80 -3.99 -1.43
N ALA A 130 10.88 -4.42 -0.57
CA ALA A 130 10.21 -5.71 -0.72
C ALA A 130 9.26 -5.75 -1.91
N THR A 131 8.55 -4.66 -2.22
CA THR A 131 7.50 -4.64 -3.26
C THR A 131 8.06 -5.01 -4.63
N GLY A 132 9.16 -4.38 -5.06
CA GLY A 132 9.81 -4.70 -6.33
C GLY A 132 10.45 -6.10 -6.32
N ALA A 133 11.18 -6.42 -5.23
CA ALA A 133 11.91 -7.67 -5.11
C ALA A 133 10.99 -8.90 -5.08
N SER A 134 9.87 -8.85 -4.34
CA SER A 134 8.94 -9.96 -4.22
C SER A 134 8.17 -10.21 -5.52
N ALA A 135 7.64 -9.15 -6.16
CA ALA A 135 6.92 -9.29 -7.42
C ALA A 135 7.80 -9.88 -8.53
N ALA A 136 9.08 -9.48 -8.59
CA ALA A 136 10.03 -10.02 -9.54
C ALA A 136 10.42 -11.47 -9.19
N ALA A 137 10.67 -11.78 -7.91
CA ALA A 137 10.96 -13.14 -7.46
C ALA A 137 9.82 -14.11 -7.78
N LEU A 138 8.56 -13.72 -7.57
CA LEU A 138 7.40 -14.55 -7.90
C LEU A 138 7.29 -14.81 -9.41
N ARG A 139 7.58 -13.82 -10.25
CA ARG A 139 7.63 -14.01 -11.72
C ARG A 139 8.75 -14.96 -12.16
N GLU A 140 9.93 -14.83 -11.56
CA GLU A 140 11.08 -15.71 -11.84
C GLU A 140 10.83 -17.16 -11.35
N LEU A 141 10.07 -17.34 -10.27
CA LEU A 141 9.69 -18.67 -9.77
C LEU A 141 8.59 -19.33 -10.59
N LEU A 142 7.75 -18.56 -11.27
CA LEU A 142 6.60 -19.04 -12.05
C LEU A 142 6.63 -18.54 -13.51
N PRO A 143 7.71 -18.80 -14.28
CA PRO A 143 7.87 -18.24 -15.62
C PRO A 143 6.81 -18.72 -16.61
N ARG A 144 6.31 -19.96 -16.43
CA ARG A 144 5.27 -20.56 -17.27
C ARG A 144 3.85 -20.24 -16.83
N LYS A 145 3.67 -19.54 -15.69
CA LYS A 145 2.36 -19.22 -15.08
C LYS A 145 2.35 -17.79 -14.54
N PRO A 146 2.53 -16.76 -15.41
CA PRO A 146 2.62 -15.37 -14.97
C PRO A 146 1.37 -14.87 -14.26
N GLU A 147 0.20 -15.42 -14.59
CA GLU A 147 -1.07 -15.14 -13.92
C GLU A 147 -1.05 -15.50 -12.43
N TRP A 148 -0.45 -16.67 -12.09
CA TRP A 148 -0.31 -17.09 -10.70
C TRP A 148 0.70 -16.23 -9.94
N ALA A 149 1.78 -15.78 -10.57
CA ALA A 149 2.71 -14.84 -9.97
C ALA A 149 1.99 -13.53 -9.59
N SER A 150 1.16 -13.01 -10.49
CA SER A 150 0.34 -11.80 -10.23
C SER A 150 -0.69 -12.02 -9.12
N ARG A 151 -1.36 -13.18 -9.10
CA ARG A 151 -2.32 -13.53 -8.02
C ARG A 151 -1.65 -13.63 -6.67
N PHE A 152 -0.50 -14.27 -6.56
CA PHE A 152 0.26 -14.36 -5.30
C PHE A 152 0.79 -13.00 -4.85
N THR A 153 1.24 -12.15 -5.79
CA THR A 153 1.63 -10.77 -5.47
C THR A 153 0.45 -9.99 -4.89
N LEU A 154 -0.72 -10.06 -5.53
CA LEU A 154 -1.93 -9.38 -5.06
C LEU A 154 -2.41 -9.91 -3.71
N LEU A 155 -2.43 -11.24 -3.54
CA LEU A 155 -2.81 -11.88 -2.27
C LEU A 155 -1.90 -11.44 -1.13
N ALA A 156 -0.59 -11.42 -1.36
CA ALA A 156 0.37 -11.00 -0.35
C ALA A 156 0.24 -9.50 -0.03
N SER A 157 0.13 -8.64 -1.07
CA SER A 157 0.11 -7.20 -0.87
C SER A 157 -1.23 -6.71 -0.35
N SER A 158 -2.31 -6.94 -1.07
CA SER A 158 -3.64 -6.45 -0.66
C SER A 158 -4.17 -7.18 0.56
N GLY A 159 -3.88 -8.49 0.69
CA GLY A 159 -4.19 -9.26 1.89
C GLY A 159 -3.47 -8.69 3.11
N GLY A 160 -2.16 -8.44 3.02
CA GLY A 160 -1.39 -7.85 4.12
C GLY A 160 -1.93 -6.49 4.57
N VAL A 161 -2.29 -5.62 3.61
CA VAL A 161 -2.88 -4.31 3.91
C VAL A 161 -4.25 -4.44 4.58
N ALA A 162 -5.11 -5.34 4.10
CA ALA A 162 -6.47 -5.52 4.63
C ALA A 162 -6.48 -6.21 6.01
N PHE A 163 -5.66 -7.25 6.20
CA PHE A 163 -5.60 -7.98 7.47
C PHE A 163 -4.76 -7.27 8.54
N GLY A 164 -3.88 -6.33 8.16
CA GLY A 164 -3.04 -5.60 9.11
C GLY A 164 -3.83 -4.94 10.24
N PRO A 165 -4.84 -4.12 9.96
CA PRO A 165 -5.66 -3.48 11.00
C PRO A 165 -6.41 -4.49 11.88
N LEU A 166 -6.96 -5.56 11.31
CA LEU A 166 -7.66 -6.61 12.06
C LEU A 166 -6.72 -7.34 13.02
N ILE A 167 -5.55 -7.78 12.51
CA ILE A 167 -4.53 -8.45 13.33
C ILE A 167 -4.02 -7.49 14.42
N GLY A 168 -3.76 -6.23 14.06
CA GLY A 168 -3.33 -5.20 15.01
C GLY A 168 -4.32 -4.99 16.14
N GLY A 169 -5.61 -4.84 15.81
CA GLY A 169 -6.68 -4.67 16.79
C GLY A 169 -6.88 -5.90 17.68
N THR A 170 -6.78 -7.11 17.10
CA THR A 170 -6.89 -8.36 17.85
C THR A 170 -5.72 -8.52 18.83
N LEU A 171 -4.49 -8.31 18.39
CA LEU A 171 -3.29 -8.41 19.24
C LEU A 171 -3.27 -7.33 20.32
N ALA A 172 -3.77 -6.13 20.04
CA ALA A 172 -3.83 -5.04 21.01
C ALA A 172 -4.80 -5.30 22.17
N GLY A 173 -5.76 -6.22 22.00
CA GLY A 173 -6.65 -6.69 23.06
C GLY A 173 -5.97 -7.67 24.04
N LEU A 174 -4.77 -8.15 23.73
CA LEU A 174 -4.00 -9.04 24.61
C LEU A 174 -3.25 -8.24 25.70
N PRO A 175 -2.85 -8.90 26.82
CA PRO A 175 -2.03 -8.27 27.85
C PRO A 175 -0.77 -7.64 27.25
N GLY A 176 -0.42 -6.41 27.66
CA GLY A 176 0.69 -5.64 27.13
C GLY A 176 0.32 -4.69 25.96
N GLY A 177 -0.90 -4.80 25.41
CA GLY A 177 -1.45 -3.82 24.45
C GLY A 177 -0.50 -3.55 23.28
N ARG A 178 -0.13 -2.27 23.08
CA ARG A 178 0.80 -1.81 22.01
C ARG A 178 2.08 -2.64 21.94
N SER A 179 2.73 -2.88 23.08
CA SER A 179 4.01 -3.61 23.13
C SER A 179 3.86 -5.03 22.58
N THR A 180 2.78 -5.72 22.92
CA THR A 180 2.51 -7.08 22.42
C THR A 180 2.35 -7.09 20.90
N VAL A 181 1.63 -6.13 20.32
CA VAL A 181 1.45 -6.03 18.86
C VAL A 181 2.77 -5.95 18.12
N PHE A 182 3.64 -5.02 18.53
CA PHE A 182 4.92 -4.80 17.83
C PHE A 182 5.98 -5.84 18.17
N LEU A 183 5.94 -6.44 19.38
CA LEU A 183 6.81 -7.55 19.72
C LEU A 183 6.46 -8.81 18.91
N VAL A 184 5.19 -9.18 18.79
CA VAL A 184 4.73 -10.28 17.95
C VAL A 184 5.15 -10.06 16.51
N GLN A 185 4.96 -8.84 15.97
CA GLN A 185 5.40 -8.50 14.62
C GLN A 185 6.92 -8.61 14.46
N ALA A 186 7.71 -8.17 15.44
CA ALA A 186 9.17 -8.29 15.41
C ALA A 186 9.60 -9.76 15.41
N VAL A 187 8.95 -10.60 16.22
CA VAL A 187 9.20 -12.05 16.23
C VAL A 187 8.86 -12.67 14.88
N LEU A 188 7.72 -12.33 14.27
CA LEU A 188 7.36 -12.82 12.94
C LEU A 188 8.37 -12.40 11.88
N LEU A 189 8.86 -11.15 11.92
CA LEU A 189 9.92 -10.69 11.01
C LEU A 189 11.23 -11.46 11.22
N LEU A 190 11.61 -11.77 12.46
CA LEU A 190 12.77 -12.63 12.75
C LEU A 190 12.56 -14.06 12.24
N VAL A 191 11.37 -14.63 12.43
CA VAL A 191 11.04 -15.98 11.95
C VAL A 191 11.15 -16.09 10.44
N VAL A 192 10.72 -15.07 9.68
CA VAL A 192 10.87 -15.10 8.22
C VAL A 192 12.28 -14.70 7.75
N LEU A 193 13.03 -13.95 8.56
CA LEU A 193 14.41 -13.55 8.24
C LEU A 193 15.38 -14.73 8.23
N VAL A 194 15.20 -15.69 9.15
CA VAL A 194 16.09 -16.87 9.27
C VAL A 194 16.09 -17.73 7.99
N PRO A 195 14.97 -18.28 7.51
CA PRO A 195 14.94 -19.06 6.28
C PRO A 195 15.37 -18.23 5.06
N LEU A 196 14.98 -16.95 4.99
CA LEU A 196 15.39 -16.05 3.92
C LEU A 196 16.90 -15.83 3.89
N GLY A 197 17.54 -15.68 5.04
CA GLY A 197 18.99 -15.50 5.17
C GLY A 197 19.80 -16.75 4.83
N THR A 198 19.26 -17.95 5.06
CA THR A 198 19.90 -19.23 4.74
C THR A 198 19.65 -19.71 3.32
N LEU A 199 18.66 -19.15 2.64
CA LEU A 199 18.27 -19.50 1.28
C LEU A 199 19.45 -19.35 0.31
N GLN A 200 19.65 -20.32 -0.59
CA GLN A 200 20.66 -20.18 -1.64
C GLN A 200 20.28 -19.04 -2.58
N ALA A 201 21.20 -18.07 -2.75
CA ALA A 201 21.02 -16.98 -3.68
C ALA A 201 20.98 -17.47 -5.11
N ARG A 202 20.09 -16.86 -5.91
CA ARG A 202 20.21 -16.92 -7.36
C ARG A 202 21.04 -15.73 -7.81
N PRO A 203 21.96 -15.92 -8.81
CA PRO A 203 22.84 -14.84 -9.24
C PRO A 203 22.01 -13.65 -9.73
N ALA A 204 22.42 -12.45 -9.31
CA ALA A 204 21.94 -11.21 -9.89
C ALA A 204 22.47 -11.04 -11.32
N ILE A 205 21.92 -10.09 -12.05
CA ILE A 205 22.43 -9.71 -13.37
C ILE A 205 23.87 -9.21 -13.18
N ALA A 206 24.84 -9.86 -13.85
CA ALA A 206 26.25 -9.47 -13.77
C ALA A 206 26.43 -8.08 -14.35
N MET A 207 27.19 -7.22 -13.65
CA MET A 207 27.55 -5.90 -14.12
C MET A 207 29.03 -5.84 -14.47
N ALA A 208 29.35 -5.38 -15.67
CA ALA A 208 30.70 -5.43 -16.21
C ALA A 208 31.61 -4.32 -15.62
N SER A 209 31.08 -3.13 -15.35
CA SER A 209 31.91 -1.97 -14.94
C SER A 209 31.32 -1.16 -13.79
N ARG A 210 32.16 -0.34 -13.14
CA ARG A 210 31.75 0.56 -12.06
C ARG A 210 30.77 1.66 -12.53
N GLY A 211 30.94 2.14 -13.77
CA GLY A 211 30.04 3.13 -14.38
C GLY A 211 28.67 2.56 -14.73
N GLU A 212 28.60 1.31 -15.15
CA GLU A 212 27.33 0.60 -15.39
C GLU A 212 26.56 0.37 -14.09
N ARG A 213 27.27 0.05 -12.97
CA ARG A 213 26.66 -0.05 -11.64
C ARG A 213 26.00 1.25 -11.21
N SER A 214 26.69 2.36 -11.36
CA SER A 214 26.17 3.68 -10.99
C SER A 214 24.92 4.05 -11.80
N ARG A 215 24.91 3.79 -13.10
CA ARG A 215 23.73 4.02 -13.96
C ARG A 215 22.57 3.10 -13.64
N ALA A 216 22.84 1.84 -13.37
CA ALA A 216 21.84 0.85 -13.06
C ALA A 216 21.16 1.07 -11.70
N LEU A 217 21.87 1.64 -10.72
CA LEU A 217 21.36 2.00 -9.40
C LEU A 217 20.77 3.42 -9.35
N ALA A 218 20.83 4.19 -10.45
CA ALA A 218 20.25 5.53 -10.50
C ALA A 218 18.73 5.50 -10.33
N PRO A 219 18.13 6.52 -9.69
CA PRO A 219 16.69 6.60 -9.51
C PRO A 219 15.92 6.45 -10.84
N ARG A 220 14.76 5.80 -10.80
CA ARG A 220 13.92 5.66 -11.99
C ARG A 220 13.44 7.03 -12.47
N ARG A 221 13.50 7.23 -13.77
CA ARG A 221 12.95 8.44 -14.39
C ARG A 221 11.43 8.43 -14.25
N VAL A 222 10.88 9.57 -13.89
CA VAL A 222 9.44 9.85 -13.87
C VAL A 222 9.09 10.56 -15.18
N GLY A 223 7.96 10.24 -15.79
CA GLY A 223 7.55 10.91 -17.02
C GLY A 223 6.10 10.58 -17.37
N ILE A 224 5.47 11.52 -18.08
CA ILE A 224 4.11 11.38 -18.57
C ILE A 224 4.18 10.86 -20.01
N PRO A 225 3.55 9.72 -20.33
CA PRO A 225 3.56 9.21 -21.70
C PRO A 225 2.82 10.17 -22.64
N SER A 226 3.46 10.54 -23.75
CA SER A 226 2.85 11.48 -24.71
C SER A 226 1.64 10.88 -25.44
N THR A 227 1.65 9.57 -25.64
CA THR A 227 0.62 8.82 -26.38
C THR A 227 -0.62 8.47 -25.55
N ALA A 228 -0.53 8.47 -24.19
CA ALA A 228 -1.58 8.04 -23.29
C ALA A 228 -1.82 9.06 -22.16
N ARG A 229 -1.85 10.36 -22.49
CA ARG A 229 -1.94 11.45 -21.48
C ARG A 229 -3.25 11.42 -20.71
N THR A 230 -4.36 11.16 -21.40
CA THR A 230 -5.69 11.15 -20.77
C THR A 230 -5.82 9.96 -19.82
N GLU A 231 -5.44 8.76 -20.26
CA GLU A 231 -5.45 7.55 -19.48
C GLU A 231 -4.51 7.65 -18.28
N PHE A 232 -3.33 8.26 -18.46
CA PHE A 232 -2.39 8.54 -17.39
C PHE A 232 -2.99 9.43 -16.30
N TRP A 233 -3.62 10.55 -16.69
CA TRP A 233 -4.22 11.45 -15.71
C TRP A 233 -5.46 10.85 -15.05
N LEU A 234 -6.29 10.10 -15.79
CA LEU A 234 -7.41 9.36 -15.21
C LEU A 234 -6.91 8.35 -14.17
N ALA A 235 -5.93 7.51 -14.52
CA ALA A 235 -5.36 6.54 -13.59
C ALA A 235 -4.73 7.20 -12.37
N SER A 236 -3.97 8.28 -12.58
CA SER A 236 -3.28 9.01 -11.51
C SER A 236 -4.24 9.70 -10.56
N LEU A 237 -5.28 10.39 -11.06
CA LEU A 237 -6.24 11.12 -10.24
C LEU A 237 -7.24 10.19 -9.54
N VAL A 238 -7.66 9.10 -10.20
CA VAL A 238 -8.44 8.04 -9.55
C VAL A 238 -7.62 7.38 -8.45
N GLY A 239 -6.34 7.11 -8.70
CA GLY A 239 -5.41 6.61 -7.69
C GLY A 239 -5.23 7.59 -6.52
N PHE A 240 -4.99 8.86 -6.81
CA PHE A 240 -4.87 9.93 -5.81
C PHE A 240 -6.09 9.99 -4.89
N LEU A 241 -7.29 10.04 -5.47
CA LEU A 241 -8.54 10.10 -4.72
C LEU A 241 -8.78 8.84 -3.89
N SER A 242 -8.56 7.66 -4.51
CA SER A 242 -8.67 6.37 -3.83
C SER A 242 -7.78 6.29 -2.60
N PHE A 243 -6.52 6.71 -2.73
CA PHE A 243 -5.55 6.68 -1.65
C PHE A 243 -5.77 7.81 -0.63
N ALA A 244 -6.37 8.94 -1.02
CA ALA A 244 -6.80 9.97 -0.07
C ALA A 244 -7.88 9.42 0.88
N ILE A 245 -8.89 8.77 0.34
CA ILE A 245 -9.97 8.18 1.14
C ILE A 245 -9.44 7.02 2.00
N PHE A 246 -8.62 6.12 1.43
CA PHE A 246 -8.03 5.02 2.21
C PHE A 246 -6.99 5.50 3.22
N GLY A 247 -6.28 6.58 2.94
CA GLY A 247 -5.41 7.23 3.92
C GLY A 247 -6.19 7.76 5.14
N PHE A 248 -7.36 8.34 4.92
CA PHE A 248 -8.28 8.69 6.00
C PHE A 248 -8.74 7.45 6.78
N VAL A 249 -9.17 6.38 6.07
CA VAL A 249 -9.62 5.11 6.68
C VAL A 249 -8.53 4.47 7.54
N LEU A 250 -7.25 4.59 7.16
CA LEU A 250 -6.12 4.00 7.88
C LEU A 250 -5.51 4.90 8.96
N SER A 251 -5.87 6.19 9.02
CA SER A 251 -5.26 7.14 9.96
C SER A 251 -6.25 7.71 10.99
N LEU A 252 -7.18 8.53 10.57
CA LEU A 252 -8.12 9.26 11.47
C LEU A 252 -9.47 8.55 11.64
N ALA A 253 -9.93 7.81 10.62
CA ALA A 253 -11.24 7.15 10.69
C ALA A 253 -11.36 6.15 11.84
N PRO A 254 -10.33 5.37 12.24
CA PRO A 254 -10.46 4.44 13.37
C PRO A 254 -10.95 5.12 14.64
N GLY A 255 -10.37 6.27 15.01
CA GLY A 255 -10.79 7.04 16.19
C GLY A 255 -12.17 7.66 16.04
N TYR A 256 -12.45 8.25 14.88
CA TYR A 256 -13.75 8.85 14.59
C TYR A 256 -14.89 7.83 14.61
N LEU A 257 -14.70 6.69 13.94
CA LEU A 257 -15.72 5.65 13.83
C LEU A 257 -15.90 4.87 15.14
N ALA A 258 -14.82 4.68 15.92
CA ALA A 258 -14.91 4.10 17.25
C ALA A 258 -15.85 4.91 18.15
N GLY A 259 -15.67 6.24 18.18
CA GLY A 259 -16.56 7.13 18.94
C GLY A 259 -17.97 7.22 18.36
N ALA A 260 -18.10 7.31 17.03
CA ALA A 260 -19.40 7.44 16.38
C ALA A 260 -20.29 6.19 16.51
N PHE A 261 -19.70 5.00 16.55
CA PHE A 261 -20.41 3.71 16.64
C PHE A 261 -20.32 3.05 18.03
N ASP A 262 -19.75 3.75 19.01
CA ASP A 262 -19.57 3.25 20.38
C ASP A 262 -18.79 1.92 20.44
N LEU A 263 -17.70 1.84 19.68
CA LEU A 263 -16.89 0.64 19.59
C LEU A 263 -15.81 0.62 20.67
N HIS A 264 -15.95 -0.27 21.63
CA HIS A 264 -15.01 -0.39 22.76
C HIS A 264 -13.86 -1.37 22.49
N SER A 265 -14.01 -2.24 21.50
CA SER A 265 -13.01 -3.28 21.21
C SER A 265 -12.12 -2.91 20.02
N LEU A 266 -10.81 -2.99 20.22
CA LEU A 266 -9.82 -2.68 19.18
C LEU A 266 -9.89 -3.62 17.97
N TRP A 267 -10.32 -4.88 18.15
CA TRP A 267 -10.52 -5.79 17.03
C TRP A 267 -11.66 -5.30 16.09
N ALA A 268 -12.76 -4.77 16.66
CA ALA A 268 -13.86 -4.23 15.86
C ALA A 268 -13.42 -2.97 15.09
N VAL A 269 -12.63 -2.10 15.72
CA VAL A 269 -12.00 -0.95 15.05
C VAL A 269 -11.09 -1.39 13.92
N GLY A 270 -10.28 -2.44 14.16
CA GLY A 270 -9.40 -3.02 13.15
C GLY A 270 -10.16 -3.67 11.99
N LEU A 271 -11.26 -4.38 12.29
CA LEU A 271 -12.13 -4.98 11.28
C LEU A 271 -12.75 -3.90 10.38
N ILE A 272 -13.29 -2.85 10.98
CA ILE A 272 -13.90 -1.73 10.25
C ILE A 272 -12.87 -1.04 9.35
N ALA A 273 -11.67 -0.81 9.82
CA ALA A 273 -10.60 -0.21 9.01
C ALA A 273 -10.12 -1.14 7.88
N GLY A 274 -10.06 -2.45 8.12
CA GLY A 274 -9.62 -3.45 7.14
C GLY A 274 -10.68 -3.81 6.09
N LEU A 275 -11.97 -3.70 6.44
CA LEU A 275 -13.08 -4.13 5.60
C LEU A 275 -13.08 -3.50 4.20
N PRO A 276 -13.04 -2.16 4.03
CA PRO A 276 -13.06 -1.56 2.69
C PRO A 276 -11.83 -1.93 1.86
N LEU A 277 -10.67 -2.12 2.49
CA LEU A 277 -9.46 -2.56 1.80
C LEU A 277 -9.56 -4.01 1.32
N GLY A 278 -10.13 -4.89 2.14
CA GLY A 278 -10.38 -6.29 1.77
C GLY A 278 -11.38 -6.42 0.63
N ILE A 279 -12.49 -5.68 0.70
CA ILE A 279 -13.49 -5.63 -0.37
C ILE A 279 -12.91 -5.06 -1.67
N ALA A 280 -12.10 -4.01 -1.58
CA ALA A 280 -11.40 -3.45 -2.74
C ALA A 280 -10.46 -4.47 -3.38
N ALA A 281 -9.69 -5.20 -2.59
CA ALA A 281 -8.81 -6.26 -3.08
C ALA A 281 -9.60 -7.38 -3.79
N LEU A 282 -10.71 -7.83 -3.19
CA LEU A 282 -11.59 -8.84 -3.79
C LEU A 282 -12.20 -8.35 -5.10
N SER A 283 -12.70 -7.11 -5.16
CA SER A 283 -13.30 -6.56 -6.37
C SER A 283 -12.30 -6.47 -7.52
N GLN A 284 -11.02 -6.18 -7.24
CA GLN A 284 -9.95 -6.18 -8.24
C GLN A 284 -9.69 -7.57 -8.85
N VAL A 285 -9.96 -8.65 -8.11
CA VAL A 285 -9.80 -10.02 -8.60
C VAL A 285 -11.02 -10.49 -9.38
N VAL A 286 -12.22 -10.24 -8.83
CA VAL A 286 -13.48 -10.81 -9.34
C VAL A 286 -14.03 -10.05 -10.53
N VAL A 287 -13.96 -8.72 -10.51
CA VAL A 287 -14.54 -7.88 -11.57
C VAL A 287 -13.67 -7.98 -12.82
N ARG A 288 -14.26 -8.50 -13.89
CA ARG A 288 -13.63 -8.59 -15.21
C ARG A 288 -13.98 -7.34 -16.03
N GLY A 289 -13.04 -6.87 -16.85
CA GLY A 289 -13.06 -5.59 -17.51
C GLY A 289 -14.36 -5.23 -18.24
N GLY A 290 -14.66 -3.92 -18.24
CA GLY A 290 -15.78 -3.33 -18.96
C GLY A 290 -15.60 -1.81 -18.96
N ARG A 291 -15.91 -1.15 -20.07
CA ARG A 291 -15.69 0.31 -20.23
C ARG A 291 -16.50 1.13 -19.21
N ILE A 292 -17.72 0.71 -18.89
CA ILE A 292 -18.63 1.40 -17.97
C ILE A 292 -18.21 1.26 -16.49
N LEU A 293 -17.28 0.36 -16.19
CA LEU A 293 -16.90 0.06 -14.81
C LEU A 293 -16.18 1.22 -14.12
N LEU A 294 -15.45 2.06 -14.87
CA LEU A 294 -14.78 3.20 -14.26
C LEU A 294 -15.76 4.25 -13.71
N PRO A 295 -16.70 4.81 -14.49
CA PRO A 295 -17.68 5.74 -13.94
C PRO A 295 -18.57 5.11 -12.86
N LEU A 296 -18.95 3.82 -12.99
CA LEU A 296 -19.71 3.11 -11.97
C LEU A 296 -18.91 2.97 -10.66
N GLY A 297 -17.64 2.57 -10.73
CA GLY A 297 -16.79 2.46 -9.55
C GLY A 297 -16.60 3.80 -8.84
N LEU A 298 -16.45 4.89 -9.58
CA LEU A 298 -16.37 6.24 -9.01
C LEU A 298 -17.68 6.69 -8.37
N LEU A 299 -18.82 6.35 -8.96
CA LEU A 299 -20.15 6.60 -8.36
C LEU A 299 -20.31 5.84 -7.04
N LEU A 300 -19.96 4.55 -7.01
CA LEU A 300 -20.00 3.74 -5.79
C LEU A 300 -19.04 4.32 -4.72
N MET A 301 -17.86 4.76 -5.12
CA MET A 301 -16.90 5.38 -4.20
C MET A 301 -17.44 6.68 -3.60
N ALA A 302 -18.09 7.54 -4.39
CA ALA A 302 -18.76 8.74 -3.91
C ALA A 302 -19.90 8.41 -2.94
N ALA A 303 -20.80 7.50 -3.34
CA ALA A 303 -21.92 7.06 -2.52
C ALA A 303 -21.46 6.43 -1.19
N GLY A 304 -20.45 5.54 -1.25
CA GLY A 304 -19.89 4.90 -0.07
C GLY A 304 -19.23 5.90 0.90
N THR A 305 -18.52 6.90 0.37
CA THR A 305 -17.90 7.94 1.21
C THR A 305 -18.94 8.80 1.92
N LEU A 306 -19.98 9.24 1.23
CA LEU A 306 -21.07 10.03 1.82
C LEU A 306 -21.91 9.19 2.80
N ALA A 307 -22.21 7.94 2.46
CA ALA A 307 -22.95 7.04 3.32
C ALA A 307 -22.17 6.69 4.60
N LEU A 308 -20.84 6.58 4.53
CA LEU A 308 -19.98 6.38 5.70
C LEU A 308 -20.08 7.57 6.67
N PHE A 309 -20.00 8.79 6.14
CA PHE A 309 -20.18 10.00 6.95
C PHE A 309 -21.58 10.07 7.56
N ALA A 310 -22.62 9.82 6.76
CA ALA A 310 -24.01 9.82 7.23
C ALA A 310 -24.27 8.74 8.29
N GLY A 311 -23.72 7.54 8.12
CA GLY A 311 -23.81 6.45 9.10
C GLY A 311 -23.15 6.82 10.44
N ALA A 312 -21.96 7.42 10.36
CA ALA A 312 -21.23 7.87 11.54
C ALA A 312 -21.95 8.99 12.30
N THR A 313 -22.50 10.00 11.60
CA THR A 313 -23.24 11.10 12.23
C THR A 313 -24.55 10.65 12.86
N GLN A 314 -25.16 9.57 12.36
CA GLN A 314 -26.40 9.00 12.90
C GLN A 314 -26.14 7.89 13.94
N GLY A 315 -24.89 7.51 14.21
CA GLY A 315 -24.55 6.39 15.10
C GLY A 315 -25.03 5.02 14.59
N ARG A 316 -25.29 4.88 13.28
CA ARG A 316 -25.83 3.65 12.68
C ARG A 316 -24.74 2.75 12.15
N LEU A 317 -24.25 1.84 12.96
CA LEU A 317 -23.18 0.90 12.61
C LEU A 317 -23.48 0.13 11.31
N TRP A 318 -24.71 -0.40 11.13
CA TRP A 318 -25.05 -1.15 9.93
C TRP A 318 -24.88 -0.33 8.64
N LEU A 319 -25.25 0.97 8.67
CA LEU A 319 -25.07 1.88 7.54
C LEU A 319 -23.58 2.12 7.29
N GLY A 320 -22.78 2.27 8.34
CA GLY A 320 -21.32 2.36 8.25
C GLY A 320 -20.69 1.13 7.58
N VAL A 321 -21.11 -0.07 7.97
CA VAL A 321 -20.62 -1.33 7.38
C VAL A 321 -21.00 -1.43 5.89
N VAL A 322 -22.26 -1.17 5.54
CA VAL A 322 -22.71 -1.15 4.14
C VAL A 322 -21.93 -0.11 3.33
N ALA A 323 -21.73 1.09 3.88
CA ALA A 323 -20.97 2.15 3.25
C ALA A 323 -19.52 1.73 2.95
N MET A 324 -18.87 1.03 3.89
CA MET A 324 -17.49 0.53 3.70
C MET A 324 -17.42 -0.54 2.61
N VAL A 325 -18.41 -1.42 2.52
CA VAL A 325 -18.50 -2.41 1.43
C VAL A 325 -18.66 -1.70 0.09
N VAL A 326 -19.58 -0.74 -0.01
CA VAL A 326 -19.81 0.03 -1.23
C VAL A 326 -18.58 0.84 -1.63
N LEU A 327 -17.92 1.48 -0.65
CA LEU A 327 -16.69 2.23 -0.84
C LEU A 327 -15.55 1.33 -1.37
N GLY A 328 -15.35 0.17 -0.74
CA GLY A 328 -14.33 -0.79 -1.15
C GLY A 328 -14.57 -1.34 -2.56
N LEU A 329 -15.82 -1.71 -2.89
CA LEU A 329 -16.21 -2.14 -4.24
C LEU A 329 -15.91 -1.03 -5.26
N GLY A 330 -16.36 0.18 -4.99
CA GLY A 330 -16.16 1.34 -5.86
C GLY A 330 -14.69 1.63 -6.11
N GLN A 331 -13.89 1.65 -5.06
CA GLN A 331 -12.45 1.91 -5.15
C GLN A 331 -11.73 0.83 -5.97
N GLY A 332 -11.95 -0.45 -5.67
CA GLY A 332 -11.26 -1.53 -6.36
C GLY A 332 -11.60 -1.58 -7.84
N ILE A 333 -12.87 -1.38 -8.20
CA ILE A 333 -13.34 -1.31 -9.60
C ILE A 333 -12.72 -0.10 -10.32
N ALA A 334 -12.81 1.11 -9.73
CA ALA A 334 -12.34 2.33 -10.34
C ALA A 334 -10.83 2.33 -10.56
N PHE A 335 -10.06 2.00 -9.51
CA PHE A 335 -8.60 2.02 -9.60
C PHE A 335 -8.07 0.98 -10.59
N ARG A 336 -8.56 -0.26 -10.52
CA ARG A 336 -8.17 -1.31 -11.46
C ARG A 336 -8.45 -0.92 -12.90
N THR A 337 -9.66 -0.39 -13.17
CA THR A 337 -10.08 -0.06 -14.54
C THR A 337 -9.26 1.09 -15.10
N ALA A 338 -9.10 2.18 -14.34
CA ALA A 338 -8.31 3.34 -14.76
C ALA A 338 -6.83 2.98 -14.97
N PHE A 339 -6.25 2.20 -14.05
CA PHE A 339 -4.88 1.72 -14.14
C PHE A 339 -4.68 0.82 -15.36
N GLY A 340 -5.59 -0.12 -15.61
CA GLY A 340 -5.57 -1.00 -16.77
C GLY A 340 -5.60 -0.22 -18.09
N TRP A 341 -6.49 0.76 -18.22
CA TRP A 341 -6.56 1.60 -19.43
C TRP A 341 -5.24 2.30 -19.74
N CYS A 342 -4.57 2.82 -18.72
CA CYS A 342 -3.27 3.47 -18.92
C CYS A 342 -2.18 2.47 -19.32
N VAL A 343 -2.15 1.32 -18.66
CA VAL A 343 -1.15 0.26 -18.94
C VAL A 343 -1.30 -0.29 -20.35
N ASP A 344 -2.54 -0.50 -20.80
CA ASP A 344 -2.84 -1.01 -22.16
C ASP A 344 -2.54 0.01 -23.27
N ALA A 345 -2.57 1.32 -22.94
CA ALA A 345 -2.34 2.41 -23.88
C ALA A 345 -0.85 2.78 -24.07
N VAL A 346 0.05 2.25 -23.24
CA VAL A 346 1.49 2.58 -23.30
C VAL A 346 2.32 1.46 -23.91
N THR A 347 3.41 1.83 -24.57
CA THR A 347 4.36 0.85 -25.13
C THR A 347 5.11 0.10 -24.03
N PRO A 348 5.56 -1.14 -24.26
CA PRO A 348 6.34 -1.92 -23.28
C PRO A 348 7.57 -1.17 -22.74
N ALA A 349 8.23 -0.36 -23.56
CA ALA A 349 9.39 0.44 -23.18
C ALA A 349 9.06 1.54 -22.17
N ALA A 350 7.87 2.15 -22.26
CA ALA A 350 7.40 3.22 -21.35
C ALA A 350 6.66 2.69 -20.10
N HIS A 351 6.31 1.40 -20.09
CA HIS A 351 5.46 0.79 -19.06
C HIS A 351 5.97 1.04 -17.63
N ALA A 352 7.22 0.69 -17.35
CA ALA A 352 7.80 0.82 -16.00
C ALA A 352 7.85 2.27 -15.52
N GLN A 353 8.18 3.20 -16.42
CA GLN A 353 8.21 4.64 -16.12
C GLN A 353 6.81 5.18 -15.84
N THR A 354 5.84 4.82 -16.66
CA THR A 354 4.42 5.24 -16.50
C THR A 354 3.84 4.73 -15.20
N VAL A 355 4.02 3.45 -14.88
CA VAL A 355 3.54 2.85 -13.63
C VAL A 355 4.16 3.54 -12.41
N SER A 356 5.47 3.81 -12.41
CA SER A 356 6.13 4.53 -11.32
C SER A 356 5.58 5.95 -11.15
N SER A 357 5.26 6.63 -12.27
CA SER A 357 4.69 7.98 -12.26
C SER A 357 3.25 7.99 -11.72
N ILE A 358 2.43 7.00 -12.08
CA ILE A 358 1.07 6.84 -11.53
C ILE A 358 1.15 6.63 -10.02
N TYR A 359 2.00 5.71 -9.56
CA TYR A 359 2.14 5.46 -8.11
C TYR A 359 2.65 6.67 -7.34
N LEU A 360 3.53 7.49 -7.92
CA LEU A 360 3.97 8.75 -7.31
C LEU A 360 2.77 9.66 -6.99
N VAL A 361 1.90 9.91 -7.97
CA VAL A 361 0.70 10.74 -7.80
C VAL A 361 -0.28 10.06 -6.82
N THR A 362 -0.46 8.76 -6.94
CA THR A 362 -1.34 7.96 -6.09
C THR A 362 -0.92 8.05 -4.60
N TYR A 363 0.35 7.86 -4.29
CA TYR A 363 0.84 7.95 -2.91
C TYR A 363 0.80 9.37 -2.34
N LEU A 364 0.98 10.41 -3.18
CA LEU A 364 0.73 11.79 -2.76
C LEU A 364 -0.71 12.00 -2.29
N GLY A 365 -1.68 11.30 -2.89
CA GLY A 365 -3.07 11.27 -2.43
C GLY A 365 -3.21 10.75 -1.00
N SER A 366 -2.45 9.74 -0.62
CA SER A 366 -2.47 9.18 0.75
C SER A 366 -1.77 10.07 1.78
N ALA A 367 -0.89 10.97 1.38
CA ALA A 367 -0.15 11.83 2.30
C ALA A 367 -0.76 13.24 2.40
N LEU A 368 -0.84 13.99 1.30
CA LEU A 368 -1.21 15.41 1.31
C LEU A 368 -2.63 15.66 1.86
N PRO A 369 -3.70 15.05 1.33
CA PRO A 369 -5.06 15.30 1.81
C PRO A 369 -5.25 14.88 3.28
N VAL A 370 -4.54 13.84 3.71
CA VAL A 370 -4.64 13.32 5.08
C VAL A 370 -3.94 14.26 6.08
N ILE A 371 -2.77 14.82 5.73
CA ILE A 371 -2.10 15.84 6.55
C ILE A 371 -2.98 17.10 6.66
N VAL A 372 -3.54 17.56 5.53
CA VAL A 372 -4.45 18.70 5.49
C VAL A 372 -5.68 18.44 6.37
N LEU A 373 -6.26 17.24 6.29
CA LEU A 373 -7.37 16.84 7.15
C LEU A 373 -6.97 16.86 8.63
N GLY A 374 -5.81 16.31 9.00
CA GLY A 374 -5.32 16.33 10.38
C GLY A 374 -5.13 17.75 10.93
N TRP A 375 -4.62 18.66 10.11
CA TRP A 375 -4.52 20.08 10.42
C TRP A 375 -5.89 20.72 10.59
N ALA A 376 -6.81 20.46 9.66
CA ALA A 376 -8.18 20.99 9.71
C ALA A 376 -8.95 20.52 10.95
N VAL A 377 -8.81 19.24 11.33
CA VAL A 377 -9.39 18.69 12.56
C VAL A 377 -8.91 19.45 13.79
N GLY A 378 -7.62 19.76 13.86
CA GLY A 378 -7.06 20.55 14.97
C GLY A 378 -7.53 22.01 15.00
N ARG A 379 -7.88 22.60 13.84
CA ARG A 379 -8.26 24.01 13.71
C ARG A 379 -9.76 24.26 13.77
N PHE A 380 -10.55 23.40 13.14
CA PHE A 380 -12.00 23.59 12.94
C PHE A 380 -12.86 22.52 13.63
N GLY A 381 -12.24 21.55 14.30
CA GLY A 381 -12.92 20.42 14.92
C GLY A 381 -13.09 19.22 13.97
N GLN A 382 -13.39 18.08 14.57
CA GLN A 382 -13.40 16.79 13.88
C GLN A 382 -14.54 16.66 12.87
N LEU A 383 -15.79 16.93 13.30
CA LEU A 383 -16.97 16.72 12.47
C LEU A 383 -17.00 17.58 11.21
N PRO A 384 -16.82 18.93 11.27
CA PRO A 384 -16.84 19.77 10.07
C PRO A 384 -15.69 19.44 9.12
N SER A 385 -14.50 19.10 9.64
CA SER A 385 -13.36 18.76 8.80
C SER A 385 -13.57 17.45 8.04
N ILE A 386 -14.10 16.42 8.69
CA ILE A 386 -14.43 15.14 8.04
C ILE A 386 -15.58 15.33 7.04
N MET A 387 -16.59 16.14 7.37
CA MET A 387 -17.68 16.47 6.44
C MET A 387 -17.14 17.08 5.14
N VAL A 388 -16.31 18.12 5.24
CA VAL A 388 -15.71 18.76 4.07
C VAL A 388 -14.86 17.78 3.28
N PHE A 389 -14.06 16.95 3.94
CA PHE A 389 -13.25 15.92 3.29
C PHE A 389 -14.11 14.91 2.52
N CYS A 390 -15.17 14.38 3.13
CA CYS A 390 -16.07 13.42 2.49
C CYS A 390 -16.84 14.03 1.31
N VAL A 391 -17.35 15.25 1.48
CA VAL A 391 -18.08 15.97 0.41
C VAL A 391 -17.14 16.30 -0.75
N ALA A 392 -15.94 16.83 -0.47
CA ALA A 392 -14.94 17.13 -1.50
C ALA A 392 -14.48 15.85 -2.22
N GLY A 393 -14.27 14.77 -1.48
CA GLY A 393 -13.90 13.46 -2.04
C GLY A 393 -15.00 12.89 -2.94
N ALA A 394 -16.26 12.97 -2.52
CA ALA A 394 -17.40 12.52 -3.32
C ALA A 394 -17.58 13.40 -4.59
N ALA A 395 -17.46 14.72 -4.46
CA ALA A 395 -17.51 15.63 -5.60
C ALA A 395 -16.39 15.33 -6.61
N ALA A 396 -15.16 15.12 -6.14
CA ALA A 396 -14.04 14.73 -7.00
C ALA A 396 -14.29 13.39 -7.71
N ALA A 397 -14.87 12.40 -7.01
CA ALA A 397 -15.23 11.11 -7.61
C ALA A 397 -16.28 11.28 -8.72
N LEU A 398 -17.31 12.10 -8.49
CA LEU A 398 -18.34 12.40 -9.50
C LEU A 398 -17.78 13.17 -10.70
N LEU A 399 -16.89 14.13 -10.48
CA LEU A 399 -16.21 14.86 -11.55
C LEU A 399 -15.32 13.93 -12.40
N LEU A 400 -14.56 13.04 -11.77
CA LEU A 400 -13.78 12.03 -12.48
C LEU A 400 -14.68 11.03 -13.21
N GLY A 401 -15.83 10.67 -12.62
CA GLY A 401 -16.83 9.81 -13.23
C GLY A 401 -17.43 10.43 -14.50
N THR A 402 -17.81 11.70 -14.46
CA THR A 402 -18.31 12.44 -15.65
C THR A 402 -17.22 12.57 -16.71
N TRP A 403 -15.99 12.93 -16.33
CA TRP A 403 -14.88 12.99 -17.28
C TRP A 403 -14.61 11.64 -17.95
N SER A 404 -14.57 10.57 -17.19
CA SER A 404 -14.38 9.22 -17.76
C SER A 404 -15.51 8.80 -18.68
N GLY A 405 -16.76 9.16 -18.36
CA GLY A 405 -17.93 8.90 -19.19
C GLY A 405 -17.91 9.68 -20.52
N LEU A 406 -17.50 10.96 -20.48
CA LEU A 406 -17.32 11.77 -21.68
C LEU A 406 -16.19 11.23 -22.56
N TYR A 407 -15.08 10.79 -21.96
CA TYR A 407 -13.97 10.18 -22.68
C TYR A 407 -14.41 8.90 -23.41
N LEU A 408 -15.21 8.06 -22.77
CA LEU A 408 -15.76 6.84 -23.38
C LEU A 408 -16.69 7.15 -24.57
N ARG A 409 -17.54 8.16 -24.46
CA ARG A 409 -18.42 8.58 -25.56
C ARG A 409 -17.60 9.02 -26.78
N LYS A 410 -16.53 9.78 -26.57
CA LYS A 410 -15.63 10.23 -27.65
C LYS A 410 -14.93 9.05 -28.33
N MET A 411 -14.49 8.04 -27.56
CA MET A 411 -13.87 6.83 -28.13
C MET A 411 -14.86 6.02 -28.98
N ASN A 412 -16.12 5.87 -28.52
CA ASN A 412 -17.13 5.14 -29.26
C ASN A 412 -17.63 5.88 -30.50
N GLY A 413 -17.65 7.24 -30.49
CA GLY A 413 -18.04 8.06 -31.65
C GLY A 413 -16.99 8.10 -32.77
N ASN A 414 -15.73 7.79 -32.47
CA ASN A 414 -14.63 7.73 -33.43
C ASN A 414 -14.36 6.32 -34.01
N SER A 415 -15.10 5.30 -33.56
CA SER A 415 -15.02 3.96 -34.18
C SER A 415 -15.82 4.01 -35.48
N PRO A 416 -15.20 3.81 -36.69
CA PRO A 416 -15.97 3.66 -37.90
C PRO A 416 -16.91 2.48 -37.73
N VAL A 417 -18.18 2.70 -38.05
CA VAL A 417 -19.19 1.63 -38.18
C VAL A 417 -18.69 0.74 -39.32
N VAL A 418 -18.17 -0.44 -38.95
CA VAL A 418 -17.86 -1.51 -39.92
C VAL A 418 -19.02 -2.50 -39.89
#